data_736876a4471e8df53760a201049d9053
#
_entry.id   736876a4471e8df53760a201049d9053
#
_cell.length_a   1.000
_cell.length_b   1.000
_cell.length_c   1.000
_cell.angle_alpha   90.00
_cell.angle_beta   90.00
_cell.angle_gamma   90.00
#
_symmetry.space_group_name_H-M   'P 1'
#
loop_
_entity.id
_entity.type
_entity.pdbx_description
1 polymer ?
#
loop_
_entity_poly.entity_id
_entity_poly.type
_entity_poly.pdbx_seq_one_letter_code
_entity_poly.pdbx_strand_id
1 'polypeptide(L)'
;MTQKTQPIMKQKIEAARQQLDAHVREMVQWHFSPETGCEFWLDYVKQLDFDPRDKIETFDDLKMLGHFQDEWLRGGPVRKWLPKGLAGKPVYVFETGGSTGIPKSRINIKDFQTDYELFSGTLSEQGFPKGADWLMLGPTGPRRLRLAIEHLAQHRGGIAFFVDLDPRWVNKLIKYSKFKELDEYKTHVIDQALNILRAHDNIRCLFTTPKLLEALCEKVSLQKAGISGIFCGGTEMNAQFHRFAREELVPGIDFVPTYGNTMMGLACHKPFDIKDNYAITYYPPSPR
;
A
#
# COMPACT_ATOMS: atom_id res chain seq x y z
N MET A 1 18.10 23.95 -17.72
CA MET A 1 16.76 24.50 -17.35
C MET A 1 16.80 25.99 -17.71
N THR A 2 15.92 26.42 -18.58
CA THR A 2 15.89 27.81 -19.07
C THR A 2 15.34 28.75 -17.98
N GLN A 3 15.83 29.98 -17.90
CA GLN A 3 15.44 31.00 -16.89
C GLN A 3 13.92 31.25 -16.75
N LYS A 4 13.11 30.91 -17.75
CA LYS A 4 11.62 31.00 -17.69
C LYS A 4 10.95 29.84 -16.91
N THR A 5 11.62 28.71 -16.70
CA THR A 5 11.04 27.54 -16.05
C THR A 5 11.08 27.64 -14.52
N GLN A 6 12.01 28.39 -13.95
CA GLN A 6 12.16 28.60 -12.51
C GLN A 6 10.99 29.34 -11.84
N PRO A 7 10.46 30.46 -12.40
CA PRO A 7 9.33 31.16 -11.79
C PRO A 7 8.05 30.33 -11.77
N ILE A 8 7.77 29.58 -12.85
CA ILE A 8 6.58 28.71 -12.96
C ILE A 8 6.65 27.55 -11.96
N MET A 9 7.82 26.97 -11.78
CA MET A 9 8.03 25.92 -10.79
C MET A 9 7.82 26.44 -9.36
N LYS A 10 8.36 27.62 -9.04
CA LYS A 10 8.20 28.26 -7.74
C LYS A 10 6.74 28.56 -7.43
N GLN A 11 5.97 29.07 -8.40
CA GLN A 11 4.54 29.32 -8.24
C GLN A 11 3.75 28.01 -8.01
N LYS A 12 4.08 26.92 -8.71
CA LYS A 12 3.44 25.62 -8.51
C LYS A 12 3.73 25.04 -7.13
N ILE A 13 4.95 25.16 -6.64
CA ILE A 13 5.34 24.73 -5.30
C ILE A 13 4.58 25.53 -4.25
N GLU A 14 4.51 26.83 -4.40
CA GLU A 14 3.79 27.70 -3.46
C GLU A 14 2.28 27.38 -3.43
N ALA A 15 1.66 27.23 -4.58
CA ALA A 15 0.26 26.85 -4.68
C ALA A 15 -0.02 25.47 -4.04
N ALA A 16 0.86 24.49 -4.26
CA ALA A 16 0.75 23.18 -3.64
C ALA A 16 0.90 23.24 -2.11
N ARG A 17 1.80 24.09 -1.60
CA ARG A 17 1.98 24.30 -0.16
C ARG A 17 0.74 24.94 0.47
N GLN A 18 0.20 25.98 -0.14
CA GLN A 18 -1.04 26.63 0.32
C GLN A 18 -2.23 25.66 0.34
N GLN A 19 -2.33 24.79 -0.68
CA GLN A 19 -3.36 23.76 -0.72
C GLN A 19 -3.17 22.72 0.40
N LEU A 20 -1.93 22.30 0.65
CA LEU A 20 -1.61 21.39 1.76
C LEU A 20 -1.97 22.01 3.11
N ASP A 21 -1.59 23.25 3.37
CA ASP A 21 -1.88 23.96 4.61
C ASP A 21 -3.39 24.16 4.80
N ALA A 22 -4.12 24.47 3.74
CA ALA A 22 -5.59 24.56 3.79
C ALA A 22 -6.22 23.20 4.17
N HIS A 23 -5.73 22.12 3.57
CA HIS A 23 -6.19 20.77 3.91
C HIS A 23 -5.84 20.37 5.35
N VAL A 24 -4.67 20.74 5.84
CA VAL A 24 -4.28 20.50 7.23
C VAL A 24 -5.24 21.21 8.18
N ARG A 25 -5.55 22.49 7.96
CA ARG A 25 -6.53 23.21 8.77
C ARG A 25 -7.89 22.52 8.79
N GLU A 26 -8.41 22.15 7.62
CA GLU A 26 -9.68 21.43 7.53
C GLU A 26 -9.67 20.13 8.32
N MET A 27 -8.63 19.32 8.17
CA MET A 27 -8.49 18.04 8.87
C MET A 27 -8.33 18.22 10.39
N VAL A 28 -7.57 19.20 10.84
CA VAL A 28 -7.42 19.51 12.27
C VAL A 28 -8.75 19.97 12.86
N GLN A 29 -9.47 20.88 12.22
CA GLN A 29 -10.80 21.29 12.65
C GLN A 29 -11.74 20.10 12.77
N TRP A 30 -11.71 19.20 11.80
CA TRP A 30 -12.60 18.05 11.76
C TRP A 30 -12.24 16.98 12.81
N HIS A 31 -10.94 16.64 12.95
CA HIS A 31 -10.49 15.57 13.84
C HIS A 31 -10.55 15.94 15.34
N PHE A 32 -10.43 17.23 15.67
CA PHE A 32 -10.47 17.72 17.04
C PHE A 32 -11.82 18.35 17.42
N SER A 33 -12.81 18.33 16.53
CA SER A 33 -14.18 18.71 16.87
C SER A 33 -14.87 17.62 17.70
N PRO A 34 -15.57 17.97 18.81
CA PRO A 34 -16.37 17.03 19.60
C PRO A 34 -17.44 16.30 18.80
N GLU A 35 -17.93 16.89 17.72
CA GLU A 35 -19.00 16.37 16.85
C GLU A 35 -18.48 15.35 15.83
N THR A 36 -17.25 15.51 15.36
CA THR A 36 -16.73 14.71 14.23
C THR A 36 -15.51 13.87 14.60
N GLY A 37 -14.72 14.29 15.57
CA GLY A 37 -13.48 13.63 15.99
C GLY A 37 -13.70 12.24 16.58
N CYS A 38 -12.63 11.46 16.66
CA CYS A 38 -12.64 10.18 17.36
C CYS A 38 -12.26 10.33 18.83
N GLU A 39 -12.69 9.37 19.64
CA GLU A 39 -12.45 9.35 21.10
C GLU A 39 -10.96 9.54 21.44
N PHE A 40 -10.07 8.85 20.70
CA PHE A 40 -8.63 8.93 20.95
C PHE A 40 -8.10 10.37 20.84
N TRP A 41 -8.40 11.07 19.73
CA TRP A 41 -7.88 12.44 19.54
C TRP A 41 -8.53 13.44 20.48
N LEU A 42 -9.81 13.26 20.82
CA LEU A 42 -10.51 14.11 21.79
C LEU A 42 -9.96 13.93 23.22
N ASP A 43 -9.47 12.74 23.57
CA ASP A 43 -8.80 12.51 24.84
C ASP A 43 -7.33 12.98 24.80
N TYR A 44 -6.65 12.82 23.67
CA TYR A 44 -5.28 13.28 23.51
C TYR A 44 -5.14 14.79 23.69
N VAL A 45 -6.08 15.56 23.15
CA VAL A 45 -6.10 17.02 23.26
C VAL A 45 -6.11 17.50 24.72
N LYS A 46 -6.70 16.74 25.64
CA LYS A 46 -6.72 17.09 27.06
C LYS A 46 -5.34 17.11 27.73
N GLN A 47 -4.34 16.54 27.07
CA GLN A 47 -2.95 16.47 27.54
C GLN A 47 -2.08 17.60 26.95
N LEU A 48 -2.62 18.35 25.99
CA LEU A 48 -1.96 19.50 25.39
C LEU A 48 -2.27 20.77 26.17
N ASP A 49 -1.35 21.73 26.13
CA ASP A 49 -1.51 23.08 26.74
C ASP A 49 -2.16 24.08 25.75
N PHE A 50 -2.63 23.59 24.61
CA PHE A 50 -3.27 24.39 23.55
C PHE A 50 -4.38 23.61 22.86
N ASP A 51 -5.31 24.33 22.22
CA ASP A 51 -6.28 23.73 21.30
C ASP A 51 -5.64 23.62 19.89
N PRO A 52 -5.51 22.40 19.32
CA PRO A 52 -4.98 22.23 17.98
C PRO A 52 -5.73 23.03 16.91
N ARG A 53 -7.03 23.26 17.09
CA ARG A 53 -7.89 24.01 16.16
C ARG A 53 -7.52 25.49 16.05
N ASP A 54 -6.91 26.04 17.10
CA ASP A 54 -6.50 27.44 17.17
C ASP A 54 -5.02 27.66 16.80
N LYS A 55 -4.20 26.60 16.88
CA LYS A 55 -2.74 26.72 16.79
C LYS A 55 -2.13 26.08 15.55
N ILE A 56 -2.79 25.09 14.95
CA ILE A 56 -2.25 24.40 13.79
C ILE A 56 -2.85 24.99 12.51
N GLU A 57 -2.05 25.75 11.78
CA GLU A 57 -2.44 26.41 10.54
C GLU A 57 -1.74 25.84 9.31
N THR A 58 -0.58 25.23 9.50
CA THR A 58 0.26 24.72 8.42
C THR A 58 0.63 23.25 8.63
N PHE A 59 1.11 22.60 7.56
CA PHE A 59 1.64 21.24 7.66
C PHE A 59 2.81 21.15 8.67
N ASP A 60 3.66 22.17 8.71
CA ASP A 60 4.80 22.21 9.61
C ASP A 60 4.38 22.29 11.11
N ASP A 61 3.20 22.82 11.39
CA ASP A 61 2.67 22.95 12.77
C ASP A 61 2.18 21.61 13.31
N LEU A 62 1.92 20.60 12.47
CA LEU A 62 1.53 19.27 12.93
C LEU A 62 2.54 18.65 13.90
N LYS A 63 3.82 19.05 13.83
CA LYS A 63 4.85 18.64 14.80
C LYS A 63 4.55 19.06 16.24
N MET A 64 3.69 20.08 16.47
CA MET A 64 3.26 20.50 17.79
C MET A 64 2.44 19.42 18.50
N LEU A 65 1.80 18.51 17.75
CA LEU A 65 1.11 17.33 18.30
C LEU A 65 2.09 16.24 18.78
N GLY A 66 3.40 16.43 18.60
CA GLY A 66 4.40 15.40 18.87
C GLY A 66 4.40 14.29 17.82
N HIS A 67 5.23 13.27 18.04
CA HIS A 67 5.30 12.13 17.14
C HIS A 67 4.22 11.11 17.46
N PHE A 68 3.50 10.68 16.44
CA PHE A 68 2.54 9.59 16.56
C PHE A 68 3.25 8.31 17.03
N GLN A 69 2.75 7.73 18.12
CA GLN A 69 3.26 6.47 18.64
C GLN A 69 2.44 5.34 18.02
N ASP A 70 3.02 4.61 17.08
CA ASP A 70 2.32 3.53 16.39
C ASP A 70 1.91 2.36 17.33
N GLU A 71 2.52 2.28 18.52
CA GLU A 71 2.10 1.40 19.61
C GLU A 71 0.67 1.72 20.14
N TRP A 72 0.19 2.95 19.97
CA TRP A 72 -1.20 3.30 20.33
C TRP A 72 -2.24 2.50 19.54
N LEU A 73 -1.86 1.96 18.38
CA LEU A 73 -2.69 1.09 17.56
C LEU A 73 -2.65 -0.37 18.01
N ARG A 74 -1.82 -0.74 18.97
CA ARG A 74 -1.67 -2.10 19.43
C ARG A 74 -2.79 -2.50 20.40
N GLY A 75 -3.51 -3.55 20.03
CA GLY A 75 -4.66 -4.01 20.80
C GLY A 75 -5.89 -3.13 20.62
N GLY A 76 -6.96 -3.46 21.35
CA GLY A 76 -8.23 -2.76 21.27
C GLY A 76 -8.40 -1.67 22.34
N PRO A 77 -9.57 -1.03 22.37
CA PRO A 77 -10.66 -1.18 21.41
C PRO A 77 -10.42 -0.32 20.14
N VAL A 78 -10.52 -0.92 18.98
CA VAL A 78 -10.33 -0.19 17.68
C VAL A 78 -11.39 0.90 17.47
N ARG A 79 -12.54 0.79 18.13
CA ARG A 79 -13.63 1.77 18.01
C ARG A 79 -13.27 3.16 18.50
N LYS A 80 -12.30 3.29 19.43
CA LYS A 80 -11.78 4.61 19.86
C LYS A 80 -11.15 5.44 18.73
N TRP A 81 -10.79 4.77 17.63
CA TRP A 81 -10.23 5.40 16.42
C TRP A 81 -11.29 5.78 15.40
N LEU A 82 -12.56 5.36 15.58
CA LEU A 82 -13.63 5.64 14.65
C LEU A 82 -14.16 7.06 14.86
N PRO A 83 -13.99 7.96 13.87
CA PRO A 83 -14.50 9.31 13.98
C PRO A 83 -16.04 9.33 14.04
N LYS A 84 -16.60 10.15 14.90
CA LYS A 84 -18.06 10.34 15.03
C LYS A 84 -18.68 10.83 13.72
N GLY A 85 -17.99 11.72 13.01
CA GLY A 85 -18.43 12.25 11.73
C GLY A 85 -18.51 11.20 10.60
N LEU A 86 -17.98 9.99 10.84
CA LEU A 86 -18.05 8.85 9.90
C LEU A 86 -18.93 7.72 10.45
N ALA A 87 -19.70 7.95 11.51
CA ALA A 87 -20.65 6.98 12.04
C ALA A 87 -21.63 6.53 10.95
N GLY A 88 -21.90 5.22 10.89
CA GLY A 88 -22.79 4.62 9.89
C GLY A 88 -22.13 4.32 8.53
N LYS A 89 -20.87 4.72 8.31
CA LYS A 89 -20.12 4.28 7.13
C LYS A 89 -19.57 2.85 7.33
N PRO A 90 -19.43 2.05 6.25
CA PRO A 90 -18.73 0.78 6.30
C PRO A 90 -17.28 0.98 6.81
N VAL A 91 -16.85 0.17 7.77
CA VAL A 91 -15.53 0.27 8.39
C VAL A 91 -14.80 -1.05 8.21
N TYR A 92 -13.57 -0.94 7.73
CA TYR A 92 -12.64 -2.06 7.63
C TYR A 92 -11.59 -1.96 8.74
N VAL A 93 -11.18 -3.11 9.28
CA VAL A 93 -10.07 -3.18 10.23
C VAL A 93 -8.91 -3.88 9.54
N PHE A 94 -7.80 -3.16 9.40
CA PHE A 94 -6.56 -3.71 8.87
C PHE A 94 -5.54 -3.90 9.98
N GLU A 95 -4.82 -5.01 9.92
CA GLU A 95 -3.84 -5.37 10.94
C GLU A 95 -2.46 -5.57 10.35
N THR A 96 -1.44 -5.25 11.13
CA THR A 96 -0.04 -5.56 10.81
C THR A 96 0.25 -7.05 11.02
N GLY A 97 1.45 -7.48 10.62
CA GLY A 97 1.88 -8.89 10.75
C GLY A 97 1.90 -9.45 12.15
N GLY A 98 2.01 -8.60 13.18
CA GLY A 98 2.12 -9.06 14.57
C GLY A 98 3.45 -9.75 14.89
N SER A 99 4.51 -9.49 14.13
CA SER A 99 5.85 -10.07 14.35
C SER A 99 6.46 -9.69 15.69
N THR A 100 6.09 -8.53 16.23
CA THR A 100 6.58 -7.98 17.51
C THR A 100 5.57 -8.08 18.65
N GLY A 101 4.51 -8.87 18.52
CA GLY A 101 3.46 -9.05 19.53
C GLY A 101 2.05 -8.95 18.97
N ILE A 102 1.11 -8.43 19.75
CA ILE A 102 -0.27 -8.21 19.30
C ILE A 102 -0.25 -7.30 18.06
N PRO A 103 -0.94 -7.65 16.97
CA PRO A 103 -0.99 -6.81 15.78
C PRO A 103 -1.49 -5.39 16.08
N LYS A 104 -0.91 -4.42 15.40
CA LYS A 104 -1.45 -3.05 15.36
C LYS A 104 -2.64 -3.06 14.42
N SER A 105 -3.75 -2.46 14.87
CA SER A 105 -5.01 -2.40 14.12
C SER A 105 -5.33 -0.97 13.73
N ARG A 106 -5.65 -0.76 12.46
CA ARG A 106 -6.10 0.53 11.94
C ARG A 106 -7.46 0.38 11.29
N ILE A 107 -8.37 1.29 11.61
CA ILE A 107 -9.62 1.42 10.85
C ILE A 107 -9.35 2.11 9.51
N ASN A 108 -10.15 1.73 8.53
CA ASN A 108 -10.11 2.28 7.19
C ASN A 108 -11.54 2.36 6.65
N ILE A 109 -11.85 3.34 5.84
CA ILE A 109 -13.19 3.50 5.25
C ILE A 109 -13.08 3.48 3.73
N LYS A 110 -12.47 4.48 3.13
CA LYS A 110 -12.27 4.58 1.68
C LYS A 110 -10.82 4.78 1.24
N ASP A 111 -9.93 5.08 2.15
CA ASP A 111 -8.55 5.49 1.85
C ASP A 111 -7.84 4.47 0.94
N PHE A 112 -8.04 3.15 1.17
CA PHE A 112 -7.40 2.15 0.31
C PHE A 112 -7.95 2.19 -1.13
N GLN A 113 -9.23 2.47 -1.32
CA GLN A 113 -9.82 2.62 -2.66
C GLN A 113 -9.23 3.83 -3.36
N THR A 114 -9.27 4.96 -2.67
CA THR A 114 -8.75 6.24 -3.14
C THR A 114 -7.28 6.17 -3.56
N ASP A 115 -6.41 5.55 -2.75
CA ASP A 115 -5.00 5.36 -3.07
C ASP A 115 -4.80 4.54 -4.35
N TYR A 116 -5.55 3.45 -4.49
CA TYR A 116 -5.38 2.54 -5.61
C TYR A 116 -6.05 3.03 -6.90
N GLU A 117 -7.09 3.85 -6.82
CA GLU A 117 -7.64 4.57 -7.97
C GLU A 117 -6.63 5.57 -8.54
N LEU A 118 -5.95 6.35 -7.67
CA LEU A 118 -4.86 7.24 -8.09
C LEU A 118 -3.71 6.45 -8.71
N PHE A 119 -3.30 5.39 -8.04
CA PHE A 119 -2.23 4.54 -8.51
C PHE A 119 -2.57 3.90 -9.87
N SER A 120 -3.83 3.50 -10.08
CA SER A 120 -4.31 2.99 -11.36
C SER A 120 -4.00 3.93 -12.54
N GLY A 121 -4.07 5.24 -12.30
CA GLY A 121 -3.72 6.25 -13.31
C GLY A 121 -2.23 6.29 -13.69
N THR A 122 -1.35 5.67 -12.90
CA THR A 122 0.10 5.59 -13.18
C THR A 122 0.49 4.30 -13.92
N LEU A 123 -0.39 3.32 -14.00
CA LEU A 123 -0.13 2.05 -14.66
C LEU A 123 -0.28 2.16 -16.18
N SER A 124 0.66 1.58 -16.93
CA SER A 124 0.59 1.52 -18.39
C SER A 124 -0.56 0.61 -18.86
N GLU A 125 -1.20 0.95 -19.97
CA GLU A 125 -2.22 0.08 -20.57
C GLU A 125 -1.58 -1.15 -21.26
N GLN A 126 -0.30 -1.11 -21.61
CA GLN A 126 0.42 -2.24 -22.17
C GLN A 126 0.68 -3.32 -21.12
N GLY A 127 1.17 -2.95 -19.95
CA GLY A 127 1.46 -3.88 -18.87
C GLY A 127 0.20 -4.28 -18.09
N PHE A 128 -0.70 -3.33 -17.89
CA PHE A 128 -1.89 -3.50 -17.07
C PHE A 128 -3.15 -3.12 -17.85
N PRO A 129 -3.57 -3.93 -18.85
CA PRO A 129 -4.71 -3.61 -19.69
C PRO A 129 -6.02 -3.48 -18.88
N LYS A 130 -6.89 -2.56 -19.29
CA LYS A 130 -8.25 -2.52 -18.76
C LYS A 130 -9.03 -3.78 -19.13
N GLY A 131 -9.86 -4.27 -18.21
CA GLY A 131 -10.61 -5.52 -18.39
C GLY A 131 -9.78 -6.80 -18.19
N ALA A 132 -8.48 -6.68 -17.96
CA ALA A 132 -7.63 -7.82 -17.64
C ALA A 132 -7.82 -8.28 -16.19
N ASP A 133 -7.74 -9.59 -15.98
CA ASP A 133 -7.84 -10.18 -14.66
C ASP A 133 -6.49 -10.18 -13.94
N TRP A 134 -6.59 -10.23 -12.62
CA TRP A 134 -5.46 -10.12 -11.71
C TRP A 134 -5.31 -11.37 -10.87
N LEU A 135 -4.08 -11.85 -10.70
CA LEU A 135 -3.72 -12.80 -9.66
C LEU A 135 -3.01 -12.06 -8.52
N MET A 136 -3.49 -12.24 -7.30
CA MET A 136 -2.79 -11.81 -6.09
C MET A 136 -2.11 -13.00 -5.42
N LEU A 137 -0.82 -13.12 -5.63
CA LEU A 137 0.06 -14.05 -4.92
C LEU A 137 0.70 -13.32 -3.74
N GLY A 138 -0.03 -13.21 -2.65
CA GLY A 138 0.36 -12.44 -1.48
C GLY A 138 -0.57 -12.65 -0.28
N PRO A 139 -0.34 -11.96 0.84
CA PRO A 139 -1.12 -12.11 2.06
C PRO A 139 -2.58 -11.70 1.88
N THR A 140 -3.52 -12.59 2.21
CA THR A 140 -4.97 -12.39 2.01
C THR A 140 -5.78 -12.20 3.29
N GLY A 141 -5.19 -12.36 4.47
CA GLY A 141 -5.88 -12.21 5.76
C GLY A 141 -6.39 -10.79 6.04
N PRO A 142 -6.49 -10.36 7.31
CA PRO A 142 -7.05 -9.05 7.69
C PRO A 142 -6.10 -7.91 7.33
N ARG A 143 -5.70 -7.86 6.06
CA ARG A 143 -4.73 -6.92 5.52
C ARG A 143 -5.36 -6.03 4.48
N ARG A 144 -4.95 -4.77 4.51
CA ARG A 144 -5.35 -3.77 3.53
C ARG A 144 -5.12 -4.23 2.10
N LEU A 145 -4.03 -4.94 1.88
CA LEU A 145 -3.53 -5.28 0.55
C LEU A 145 -4.51 -6.12 -0.27
N ARG A 146 -5.15 -7.14 0.35
CA ARG A 146 -6.13 -7.98 -0.37
C ARG A 146 -7.28 -7.15 -0.93
N LEU A 147 -7.93 -6.34 -0.11
CA LEU A 147 -9.06 -5.51 -0.55
C LEU A 147 -8.62 -4.42 -1.54
N ALA A 148 -7.41 -3.91 -1.39
CA ALA A 148 -6.86 -2.90 -2.27
C ALA A 148 -6.57 -3.44 -3.68
N ILE A 149 -6.01 -4.64 -3.79
CA ILE A 149 -5.79 -5.30 -5.10
C ILE A 149 -7.11 -5.71 -5.74
N GLU A 150 -8.06 -6.22 -4.96
CA GLU A 150 -9.41 -6.52 -5.46
C GLU A 150 -10.08 -5.26 -6.04
N HIS A 151 -10.01 -4.16 -5.29
CA HIS A 151 -10.55 -2.87 -5.75
C HIS A 151 -9.83 -2.36 -7.00
N LEU A 152 -8.49 -2.46 -7.06
CA LEU A 152 -7.71 -2.05 -8.23
C LEU A 152 -8.13 -2.83 -9.49
N ALA A 153 -8.25 -4.16 -9.39
CA ALA A 153 -8.70 -5.00 -10.49
C ALA A 153 -10.10 -4.60 -10.97
N GLN A 154 -11.05 -4.48 -10.04
CA GLN A 154 -12.44 -4.08 -10.34
C GLN A 154 -12.52 -2.66 -10.92
N HIS A 155 -11.76 -1.71 -10.39
CA HIS A 155 -11.68 -0.34 -10.89
C HIS A 155 -11.16 -0.29 -12.34
N ARG A 156 -10.30 -1.25 -12.72
CA ARG A 156 -9.81 -1.41 -14.10
C ARG A 156 -10.69 -2.32 -14.95
N GLY A 157 -11.81 -2.82 -14.44
CA GLY A 157 -12.80 -3.63 -15.15
C GLY A 157 -12.47 -5.12 -15.22
N GLY A 158 -11.50 -5.59 -14.44
CA GLY A 158 -11.12 -7.00 -14.34
C GLY A 158 -11.60 -7.69 -13.07
N ILE A 159 -11.27 -8.96 -12.93
CA ILE A 159 -11.55 -9.82 -11.78
C ILE A 159 -10.23 -10.10 -11.04
N ALA A 160 -10.26 -10.18 -9.72
CA ALA A 160 -9.11 -10.55 -8.92
C ALA A 160 -9.24 -11.97 -8.39
N PHE A 161 -8.21 -12.78 -8.59
CA PHE A 161 -8.04 -14.12 -8.04
C PHE A 161 -7.00 -14.08 -6.91
N PHE A 162 -7.19 -14.92 -5.90
CA PHE A 162 -6.38 -14.88 -4.68
C PHE A 162 -5.89 -16.28 -4.31
N VAL A 163 -4.72 -16.32 -3.69
CA VAL A 163 -4.22 -17.50 -2.98
C VAL A 163 -4.42 -17.32 -1.48
N ASP A 164 -4.52 -18.41 -0.74
CA ASP A 164 -4.55 -18.37 0.72
C ASP A 164 -3.12 -18.37 1.27
N LEU A 165 -2.66 -17.18 1.73
CA LEU A 165 -1.35 -17.02 2.37
C LEU A 165 -1.50 -16.34 3.72
N ASP A 166 -1.15 -17.08 4.79
CA ASP A 166 -1.04 -16.55 6.15
C ASP A 166 0.42 -16.28 6.54
N PRO A 167 0.87 -15.01 6.50
CA PRO A 167 2.23 -14.67 6.91
C PRO A 167 2.47 -14.80 8.42
N ARG A 168 1.42 -14.87 9.24
CA ARG A 168 1.58 -15.17 10.69
C ARG A 168 2.00 -16.61 10.90
N TRP A 169 1.46 -17.52 10.09
CA TRP A 169 1.90 -18.92 10.09
C TRP A 169 3.35 -19.06 9.62
N VAL A 170 3.71 -18.38 8.53
CA VAL A 170 5.10 -18.30 8.05
C VAL A 170 6.05 -17.82 9.15
N ASN A 171 5.73 -16.70 9.81
CA ASN A 171 6.53 -16.17 10.92
C ASN A 171 6.66 -17.18 12.08
N LYS A 172 5.60 -17.93 12.38
CA LYS A 172 5.60 -18.98 13.41
C LYS A 172 6.53 -20.12 13.04
N LEU A 173 6.47 -20.59 11.79
CA LEU A 173 7.36 -21.65 11.30
C LEU A 173 8.83 -21.21 11.36
N ILE A 174 9.15 -20.00 10.94
CA ILE A 174 10.50 -19.43 11.04
C ILE A 174 10.97 -19.36 12.50
N LYS A 175 10.13 -18.81 13.38
CA LYS A 175 10.43 -18.66 14.81
C LYS A 175 10.80 -19.99 15.49
N TYR A 176 10.16 -21.10 15.06
CA TYR A 176 10.40 -22.43 15.61
C TYR A 176 11.34 -23.27 14.76
N SER A 177 12.07 -22.66 13.79
CA SER A 177 13.01 -23.33 12.88
C SER A 177 12.42 -24.52 12.13
N LYS A 178 11.13 -24.45 11.79
CA LYS A 178 10.40 -25.47 11.06
C LYS A 178 10.53 -25.26 9.55
N PHE A 179 11.76 -25.39 9.04
CA PHE A 179 12.07 -25.05 7.66
C PHE A 179 11.49 -26.02 6.62
N LYS A 180 11.31 -27.31 6.98
CA LYS A 180 10.66 -28.27 6.10
C LYS A 180 9.20 -27.91 5.87
N GLU A 181 8.46 -27.66 6.95
CA GLU A 181 7.05 -27.27 6.90
C GLU A 181 6.89 -25.89 6.20
N LEU A 182 7.87 -25.00 6.36
CA LEU A 182 7.88 -23.72 5.66
C LEU A 182 8.00 -23.91 4.14
N ASP A 183 8.86 -24.82 3.67
CA ASP A 183 9.03 -25.13 2.27
C ASP A 183 7.80 -25.84 1.67
N GLU A 184 7.21 -26.77 2.42
CA GLU A 184 5.94 -27.41 2.05
C GLU A 184 4.82 -26.38 1.92
N TYR A 185 4.72 -25.42 2.86
CA TYR A 185 3.72 -24.36 2.81
C TYR A 185 3.96 -23.40 1.63
N LYS A 186 5.23 -23.01 1.38
CA LYS A 186 5.59 -22.20 0.20
C LYS A 186 5.16 -22.92 -1.08
N THR A 187 5.46 -24.20 -1.22
CA THR A 187 5.07 -25.01 -2.37
C THR A 187 3.54 -25.02 -2.55
N HIS A 188 2.80 -25.26 -1.48
CA HIS A 188 1.33 -25.22 -1.50
C HIS A 188 0.77 -23.86 -1.99
N VAL A 189 1.35 -22.75 -1.54
CA VAL A 189 0.94 -21.41 -1.98
C VAL A 189 1.23 -21.19 -3.46
N ILE A 190 2.39 -21.63 -3.94
CA ILE A 190 2.75 -21.55 -5.37
C ILE A 190 1.84 -22.43 -6.22
N ASP A 191 1.51 -23.64 -5.76
CA ASP A 191 0.59 -24.55 -6.48
C ASP A 191 -0.82 -23.96 -6.63
N GLN A 192 -1.33 -23.23 -5.62
CA GLN A 192 -2.59 -22.48 -5.76
C GLN A 192 -2.49 -21.47 -6.91
N ALA A 193 -1.41 -20.69 -6.98
CA ALA A 193 -1.21 -19.71 -8.05
C ALA A 193 -1.11 -20.38 -9.43
N LEU A 194 -0.38 -21.49 -9.53
CA LEU A 194 -0.25 -22.26 -10.78
C LEU A 194 -1.60 -22.82 -11.24
N ASN A 195 -2.42 -23.31 -10.32
CA ASN A 195 -3.75 -23.83 -10.64
C ASN A 195 -4.68 -22.73 -11.17
N ILE A 196 -4.64 -21.53 -10.56
CA ILE A 196 -5.39 -20.37 -11.02
C ILE A 196 -4.91 -19.95 -12.42
N LEU A 197 -3.60 -19.83 -12.65
CA LEU A 197 -3.05 -19.46 -13.97
C LEU A 197 -3.38 -20.48 -15.07
N ARG A 198 -3.50 -21.77 -14.75
CA ARG A 198 -3.89 -22.82 -15.70
C ARG A 198 -5.38 -22.81 -16.02
N ALA A 199 -6.21 -22.40 -15.05
CA ALA A 199 -7.66 -22.43 -15.18
C ALA A 199 -8.23 -21.19 -15.89
N HIS A 200 -7.47 -20.09 -15.97
CA HIS A 200 -7.97 -18.79 -16.44
C HIS A 200 -6.98 -18.17 -17.43
N ASP A 201 -7.44 -17.86 -18.61
CA ASP A 201 -6.65 -17.35 -19.74
C ASP A 201 -6.58 -15.82 -19.86
N ASN A 202 -7.45 -15.10 -19.13
CA ASN A 202 -7.49 -13.64 -19.12
C ASN A 202 -6.65 -12.99 -18.02
N ILE A 203 -5.92 -13.76 -17.22
CA ILE A 203 -5.04 -13.21 -16.18
C ILE A 203 -3.80 -12.59 -16.85
N ARG A 204 -3.72 -11.26 -16.81
CA ARG A 204 -2.62 -10.48 -17.38
C ARG A 204 -1.78 -9.77 -16.33
N CYS A 205 -2.34 -9.56 -15.14
CA CYS A 205 -1.75 -8.77 -14.09
C CYS A 205 -1.47 -9.63 -12.85
N LEU A 206 -0.29 -9.48 -12.28
CA LEU A 206 0.13 -10.17 -11.08
C LEU A 206 0.51 -9.17 -9.98
N PHE A 207 -0.12 -9.27 -8.79
CA PHE A 207 0.47 -8.74 -7.58
C PHE A 207 1.25 -9.83 -6.85
N THR A 208 2.49 -9.51 -6.41
CA THR A 208 3.29 -10.45 -5.63
C THR A 208 4.36 -9.77 -4.79
N THR A 209 5.08 -10.54 -3.98
CA THR A 209 6.27 -10.10 -3.26
C THR A 209 7.54 -10.62 -3.94
N PRO A 210 8.72 -10.00 -3.75
CA PRO A 210 9.97 -10.45 -4.37
C PRO A 210 10.22 -11.96 -4.25
N LYS A 211 10.14 -12.51 -3.06
CA LYS A 211 10.40 -13.95 -2.81
C LYS A 211 9.38 -14.89 -3.43
N LEU A 212 8.12 -14.49 -3.49
CA LEU A 212 7.08 -15.29 -4.14
C LEU A 212 7.17 -15.19 -5.67
N LEU A 213 7.64 -14.06 -6.19
CA LEU A 213 7.93 -13.93 -7.62
C LEU A 213 9.04 -14.88 -8.06
N GLU A 214 10.17 -14.90 -7.33
CA GLU A 214 11.26 -15.85 -7.57
C GLU A 214 10.73 -17.28 -7.60
N ALA A 215 10.02 -17.69 -6.53
CA ALA A 215 9.49 -19.05 -6.39
C ALA A 215 8.47 -19.43 -7.51
N LEU A 216 7.65 -18.48 -7.95
CA LEU A 216 6.71 -18.73 -9.05
C LEU A 216 7.44 -18.87 -10.39
N CYS A 217 8.45 -18.03 -10.65
CA CYS A 217 9.25 -18.07 -11.88
C CYS A 217 10.09 -19.35 -12.00
N GLU A 218 10.46 -20.00 -10.89
CA GLU A 218 11.08 -21.33 -10.91
C GLU A 218 10.16 -22.42 -11.50
N LYS A 219 8.85 -22.23 -11.46
CA LYS A 219 7.83 -23.21 -11.87
C LYS A 219 7.17 -22.90 -13.20
N VAL A 220 7.10 -21.63 -13.60
CA VAL A 220 6.40 -21.21 -14.81
C VAL A 220 7.04 -19.97 -15.43
N SER A 221 7.07 -19.92 -16.76
CA SER A 221 7.38 -18.67 -17.47
C SER A 221 6.14 -17.76 -17.47
N LEU A 222 6.21 -16.64 -16.76
CA LEU A 222 5.10 -15.69 -16.67
C LEU A 222 4.73 -15.08 -18.00
N GLN A 223 5.71 -14.85 -18.91
CA GLN A 223 5.45 -14.43 -20.27
C GLN A 223 4.59 -15.44 -21.04
N LYS A 224 4.96 -16.75 -20.96
CA LYS A 224 4.20 -17.81 -21.62
C LYS A 224 2.82 -18.01 -20.99
N ALA A 225 2.69 -17.73 -19.71
CA ALA A 225 1.41 -17.72 -19.00
C ALA A 225 0.55 -16.50 -19.34
N GLY A 226 1.05 -15.55 -20.13
CA GLY A 226 0.29 -14.38 -20.59
C GLY A 226 0.35 -13.17 -19.68
N ILE A 227 1.16 -13.19 -18.62
CA ILE A 227 1.32 -12.03 -17.72
C ILE A 227 2.04 -10.90 -18.48
N SER A 228 1.44 -9.72 -18.49
CA SER A 228 1.98 -8.50 -19.11
C SER A 228 2.43 -7.46 -18.08
N GLY A 229 1.88 -7.49 -16.86
CA GLY A 229 2.22 -6.54 -15.79
C GLY A 229 2.38 -7.19 -14.44
N ILE A 230 3.41 -6.79 -13.71
CA ILE A 230 3.70 -7.22 -12.35
C ILE A 230 3.78 -6.02 -11.43
N PHE A 231 2.91 -5.99 -10.44
CA PHE A 231 2.89 -5.06 -9.34
C PHE A 231 3.53 -5.74 -8.12
N CYS A 232 4.76 -5.37 -7.77
CA CYS A 232 5.58 -6.10 -6.81
C CYS A 232 5.93 -5.26 -5.57
N GLY A 233 5.67 -5.82 -4.38
CA GLY A 233 6.00 -5.16 -3.13
C GLY A 233 5.55 -5.93 -1.89
N GLY A 234 5.34 -5.22 -0.78
CA GLY A 234 4.94 -5.82 0.50
C GLY A 234 6.11 -6.35 1.35
N THR A 235 7.31 -6.43 0.78
CA THR A 235 8.58 -6.66 1.48
C THR A 235 9.65 -5.75 0.89
N GLU A 236 10.81 -5.69 1.52
CA GLU A 236 11.93 -4.87 1.04
C GLU A 236 12.32 -5.23 -0.39
N MET A 237 12.57 -4.20 -1.18
CA MET A 237 13.06 -4.30 -2.55
C MET A 237 14.20 -3.29 -2.74
N ASN A 238 15.39 -3.77 -3.06
CA ASN A 238 16.55 -2.95 -3.35
C ASN A 238 16.81 -2.84 -4.87
N ALA A 239 17.75 -1.98 -5.25
CA ALA A 239 18.12 -1.78 -6.64
C ALA A 239 18.63 -3.07 -7.32
N GLN A 240 19.34 -3.93 -6.57
CA GLN A 240 19.85 -5.20 -7.09
C GLN A 240 18.73 -6.15 -7.49
N PHE A 241 17.72 -6.32 -6.61
CA PHE A 241 16.55 -7.15 -6.95
C PHE A 241 15.74 -6.51 -8.09
N HIS A 242 15.59 -5.19 -8.09
CA HIS A 242 14.86 -4.49 -9.14
C HIS A 242 15.50 -4.71 -10.53
N ARG A 243 16.84 -4.67 -10.58
CA ARG A 243 17.59 -5.01 -11.78
C ARG A 243 17.40 -6.46 -12.18
N PHE A 244 17.61 -7.40 -11.27
CA PHE A 244 17.45 -8.84 -11.50
C PHE A 244 16.04 -9.16 -12.01
N ALA A 245 15.00 -8.59 -11.40
CA ALA A 245 13.64 -8.80 -11.82
C ALA A 245 13.41 -8.36 -13.28
N ARG A 246 13.88 -7.15 -13.66
CA ARG A 246 13.65 -6.60 -15.00
C ARG A 246 14.48 -7.26 -16.09
N GLU A 247 15.73 -7.59 -15.78
CA GLU A 247 16.68 -8.08 -16.81
C GLU A 247 16.66 -9.61 -16.96
N GLU A 248 16.43 -10.33 -15.88
CA GLU A 248 16.64 -11.79 -15.86
C GLU A 248 15.37 -12.57 -15.49
N LEU A 249 14.64 -12.14 -14.45
CA LEU A 249 13.53 -12.94 -13.93
C LEU A 249 12.26 -12.82 -14.77
N VAL A 250 11.90 -11.59 -15.18
CA VAL A 250 10.68 -11.31 -15.97
C VAL A 250 10.94 -10.29 -17.08
N PRO A 251 11.93 -10.54 -17.96
CA PRO A 251 12.28 -9.60 -19.03
C PRO A 251 11.08 -9.39 -19.95
N GLY A 252 10.84 -8.11 -20.31
CA GLY A 252 9.76 -7.73 -21.22
C GLY A 252 8.36 -7.65 -20.60
N ILE A 253 8.21 -7.97 -19.31
CA ILE A 253 6.99 -7.72 -18.54
C ILE A 253 7.10 -6.34 -17.89
N ASP A 254 6.02 -5.56 -17.88
CA ASP A 254 6.00 -4.28 -17.19
C ASP A 254 6.05 -4.50 -15.66
N PHE A 255 7.17 -4.09 -15.06
CA PHE A 255 7.44 -4.33 -13.66
C PHE A 255 7.32 -3.03 -12.86
N VAL A 256 6.34 -2.98 -11.97
CA VAL A 256 6.02 -1.82 -11.14
C VAL A 256 6.32 -2.11 -9.68
N PRO A 257 7.39 -1.51 -9.13
CA PRO A 257 7.70 -1.62 -7.71
C PRO A 257 6.67 -0.84 -6.88
N THR A 258 6.31 -1.37 -5.72
CA THR A 258 5.38 -0.70 -4.81
C THR A 258 5.92 -0.61 -3.40
N TYR A 259 5.61 0.48 -2.74
CA TYR A 259 5.86 0.69 -1.33
C TYR A 259 4.60 1.20 -0.64
N GLY A 260 4.29 0.61 0.49
CA GLY A 260 3.17 1.04 1.30
C GLY A 260 3.19 0.39 2.67
N ASN A 261 2.52 1.01 3.61
CA ASN A 261 2.35 0.45 4.95
C ASN A 261 0.96 0.78 5.50
N THR A 262 0.62 0.19 6.64
CA THR A 262 -0.69 0.35 7.28
C THR A 262 -0.97 1.80 7.71
N MET A 263 0.06 2.60 7.98
CA MET A 263 -0.08 3.98 8.45
C MET A 263 -0.21 4.98 7.29
N MET A 264 0.66 4.86 6.30
CA MET A 264 0.79 5.84 5.21
C MET A 264 -0.14 5.54 4.03
N GLY A 265 -0.47 4.28 3.80
CA GLY A 265 -1.14 3.85 2.58
C GLY A 265 -0.15 3.46 1.48
N LEU A 266 -0.47 3.74 0.23
CA LEU A 266 0.34 3.43 -0.95
C LEU A 266 1.11 4.67 -1.41
N ALA A 267 2.43 4.55 -1.53
CA ALA A 267 3.28 5.58 -2.13
C ALA A 267 3.30 5.44 -3.65
N CYS A 268 3.29 6.56 -4.36
CA CYS A 268 3.57 6.59 -5.79
C CYS A 268 5.08 6.41 -6.03
N HIS A 269 5.45 5.83 -7.16
CA HIS A 269 6.85 5.67 -7.54
C HIS A 269 7.20 6.54 -8.75
N LYS A 270 8.47 6.91 -8.86
CA LYS A 270 9.00 7.52 -10.08
C LYS A 270 8.96 6.46 -11.19
N PRO A 271 8.48 6.79 -12.41
CA PRO A 271 8.61 5.89 -13.56
C PRO A 271 10.06 5.42 -13.74
N PHE A 272 10.22 4.16 -14.16
CA PHE A 272 11.54 3.59 -14.36
C PHE A 272 12.36 4.40 -15.37
N ASP A 273 13.59 4.74 -14.98
CA ASP A 273 14.61 5.32 -15.85
C ASP A 273 15.92 4.58 -15.59
N ILE A 274 16.52 4.01 -16.64
CA ILE A 274 17.81 3.29 -16.54
C ILE A 274 18.93 4.17 -15.97
N LYS A 275 18.84 5.49 -16.11
CA LYS A 275 19.79 6.46 -15.56
C LYS A 275 19.80 6.50 -14.03
N ASP A 276 18.74 6.02 -13.39
CA ASP A 276 18.65 5.93 -11.93
C ASP A 276 19.39 4.69 -11.39
N ASN A 277 20.05 3.91 -12.25
CA ASN A 277 20.76 2.69 -11.88
C ASN A 277 19.90 1.74 -11.04
N TYR A 278 18.64 1.53 -11.48
CA TYR A 278 17.63 0.70 -10.81
C TYR A 278 17.20 1.15 -9.42
N ALA A 279 17.68 2.31 -8.93
CA ALA A 279 17.17 2.88 -7.69
C ALA A 279 15.68 3.20 -7.82
N ILE A 280 14.90 2.88 -6.77
CA ILE A 280 13.47 3.12 -6.73
C ILE A 280 13.23 4.36 -5.87
N THR A 281 12.63 5.39 -6.46
CA THR A 281 12.22 6.59 -5.73
C THR A 281 10.73 6.57 -5.51
N TYR A 282 10.31 6.70 -4.26
CA TYR A 282 8.92 6.79 -3.87
C TYR A 282 8.56 8.19 -3.43
N TYR A 283 7.34 8.60 -3.74
CA TYR A 283 6.76 9.86 -3.33
C TYR A 283 5.59 9.59 -2.36
N PRO A 284 5.41 10.41 -1.32
CA PRO A 284 4.20 10.31 -0.52
C PRO A 284 2.97 10.48 -1.41
N PRO A 285 1.84 9.85 -1.06
CA PRO A 285 0.58 10.09 -1.76
C PRO A 285 0.28 11.58 -1.74
N SER A 286 -0.21 12.10 -2.85
CA SER A 286 -0.59 13.52 -2.92
C SER A 286 -1.75 13.78 -1.95
N PRO A 287 -1.69 14.80 -1.09
CA PRO A 287 -2.87 15.21 -0.32
C PRO A 287 -3.98 15.61 -1.30
N ARG A 288 -5.18 15.19 -1.00
CA ARG A 288 -6.38 15.50 -1.81
C ARG A 288 -7.23 16.52 -1.14
#